data_1485fefeb27dba6116025219a103872d
#
_entry.id   1485fefeb27dba6116025219a103872d
#
_cell.length_a   1.000
_cell.length_b   1.000
_cell.length_c   1.000
_cell.angle_alpha   90.00
_cell.angle_beta   90.00
_cell.angle_gamma   90.00
#
_symmetry.space_group_name_H-M   'P 1'
#
loop_
_entity.id
_entity.type
_entity.pdbx_description
1 polymer ?
#
loop_
_entity_poly.entity_id
_entity_poly.type
_entity_poly.pdbx_seq_one_letter_code
_entity_poly.pdbx_strand_id
1 'polypeptide(L)'
;TTIEGRLNNGNLTSWSHHAVGFAVAPSWEKTILGFPFPMIEDRYQGSDLFKDQLAKPNGHRVHWRRFFPEDVREILLDLTSSSGKINVLIGPPVLGWQNNEKINKQLESLPYLDELGQVNAIHWPGKANNLEEARDTMLSEFKQAKKEAKDRRLGKFGGWIDGPKMKATGRFRTQKVDGKWWLIDPDGYLFFSVGPCLTGNRAETLAIPKRTNTSFFNYIPGEKDYLKWTGLRKTGGSQYVNFPALNYRRYFGEKWEETVNQGTHDRLRAWGLNTLACWSDEKLQKDRKTPYTLISSIWWQSSGHRKFPSPFRTDFQSDLEQNLRKLSWAKNDPFCLGIFMGNELEWPDRIGETIQKLPEDHPTKIWAVNELKKRGKNNSPAKIKDLDELYLPFVKAFFQKCKTAIEKELPGTLFLGCRTHRGPNVLGLGALGSVDVFSVNVYDSRVRSWQVPVDADIPILSSEFHFGAVDRGVPSPGLSGSWDQRQRALSFAHYLASALADPRFVGVHWFQWIDQSAAGRKDRENHQCGFIDVAGKAYLELVNVVTRATENMYMVRRKTKQKTENILFELLKN
;
A
#
# COMPACT_ATOMS: atom_id res chain seq x y z
N THR A 1 15.01 10.27 16.79
CA THR A 1 14.14 11.46 16.66
C THR A 1 13.45 11.41 15.31
N THR A 2 12.14 11.53 15.29
CA THR A 2 11.36 11.59 14.05
C THR A 2 10.85 13.01 13.89
N ILE A 3 11.01 13.59 12.71
CA ILE A 3 10.48 14.92 12.37
C ILE A 3 9.42 14.70 11.31
N GLU A 4 8.21 15.12 11.60
CA GLU A 4 7.10 15.16 10.64
C GLU A 4 6.80 16.60 10.25
N GLY A 5 6.68 16.86 8.96
CA GLY A 5 6.17 18.10 8.44
C GLY A 5 4.76 17.93 7.92
N ARG A 6 3.83 18.78 8.34
CA ARG A 6 2.44 18.78 7.85
C ARG A 6 2.09 20.17 7.33
N LEU A 7 1.38 20.21 6.23
CA LEU A 7 0.83 21.43 5.66
C LEU A 7 -0.65 21.55 6.02
N ASN A 8 -1.05 22.67 6.58
CA ASN A 8 -2.44 23.03 6.86
C ASN A 8 -2.90 24.08 5.84
N ASN A 9 -3.97 23.82 5.12
CA ASN A 9 -4.55 24.71 4.13
C ASN A 9 -5.64 25.65 4.71
N GLY A 10 -5.70 25.80 6.03
CA GLY A 10 -6.65 26.69 6.70
C GLY A 10 -8.10 26.17 6.75
N ASN A 11 -8.40 25.03 6.16
CA ASN A 11 -9.71 24.42 6.21
C ASN A 11 -9.68 23.28 7.23
N LEU A 12 -10.23 23.48 8.41
CA LEU A 12 -10.18 22.54 9.55
C LEU A 12 -10.76 21.14 9.26
N THR A 13 -11.44 20.97 8.13
CA THR A 13 -12.07 19.72 7.73
C THR A 13 -11.29 18.90 6.70
N SER A 14 -10.20 19.45 6.14
CA SER A 14 -9.41 18.75 5.12
C SER A 14 -7.92 18.98 5.29
N TRP A 15 -7.27 18.10 6.04
CA TRP A 15 -5.81 18.01 6.07
C TRP A 15 -5.33 17.40 4.76
N SER A 16 -4.61 18.14 3.93
CA SER A 16 -3.85 17.55 2.86
C SER A 16 -2.50 17.10 3.43
N HIS A 17 -2.39 15.83 3.77
CA HIS A 17 -1.19 15.28 4.37
C HIS A 17 -0.11 15.11 3.31
N HIS A 18 0.94 15.91 3.39
CA HIS A 18 2.26 15.56 2.91
C HIS A 18 3.14 15.37 4.13
N ALA A 19 3.04 14.21 4.77
CA ALA A 19 3.97 13.87 5.83
C ALA A 19 5.29 13.45 5.18
N VAL A 20 6.34 14.19 5.47
CA VAL A 20 7.72 13.75 5.21
C VAL A 20 8.28 13.35 6.55
N GLY A 21 8.39 12.04 6.79
CA GLY A 21 8.93 11.51 8.03
C GLY A 21 10.45 11.35 7.94
N PHE A 22 11.16 11.81 8.96
CA PHE A 22 12.61 11.64 9.06
C PHE A 22 12.95 10.92 10.37
N ALA A 23 13.75 9.86 10.28
CA ALA A 23 14.48 9.36 11.43
C ALA A 23 15.87 9.97 11.42
N VAL A 24 16.20 10.75 12.43
CA VAL A 24 17.53 11.36 12.57
C VAL A 24 18.38 10.47 13.49
N ALA A 25 19.58 10.10 13.04
CA ALA A 25 20.57 9.46 13.89
C ALA A 25 20.94 10.37 15.07
N PRO A 26 21.41 9.84 16.22
CA PRO A 26 21.77 10.63 17.41
C PRO A 26 23.10 11.40 17.24
N SER A 27 23.34 11.97 16.06
CA SER A 27 24.49 12.79 15.73
C SER A 27 24.04 14.13 15.18
N TRP A 28 24.86 15.17 15.30
CA TRP A 28 24.63 16.46 14.70
C TRP A 28 24.75 16.34 13.17
N GLU A 29 23.66 16.08 12.48
CA GLU A 29 23.62 16.07 11.03
C GLU A 29 22.75 17.22 10.53
N LYS A 30 23.24 17.96 9.54
CA LYS A 30 22.45 18.95 8.83
C LYS A 30 21.56 18.24 7.82
N THR A 31 20.26 18.28 8.06
CA THR A 31 19.27 17.75 7.13
C THR A 31 18.45 18.89 6.53
N ILE A 32 18.36 18.95 5.22
CA ILE A 32 17.49 19.88 4.51
C ILE A 32 16.16 19.19 4.28
N LEU A 33 15.10 19.76 4.83
CA LEU A 33 13.74 19.27 4.64
C LEU A 33 13.13 20.02 3.47
N GLY A 34 12.90 19.32 2.35
CA GLY A 34 12.19 19.86 1.20
C GLY A 34 10.75 19.35 1.17
N PHE A 35 9.79 20.26 1.10
CA PHE A 35 8.39 19.92 0.87
C PHE A 35 8.05 20.21 -0.58
N PRO A 36 7.87 19.19 -1.44
CA PRO A 36 7.36 19.44 -2.78
C PRO A 36 5.89 19.85 -2.68
N PHE A 37 5.62 21.12 -2.95
CA PHE A 37 4.26 21.63 -2.99
C PHE A 37 3.51 21.00 -4.18
N PRO A 38 2.31 20.45 -3.98
CA PRO A 38 1.48 19.99 -5.07
C PRO A 38 1.05 21.17 -5.94
N MET A 39 1.14 21.01 -7.26
CA MET A 39 0.60 21.97 -8.22
C MET A 39 -0.81 21.62 -8.63
N ILE A 40 -1.59 22.63 -8.95
CA ILE A 40 -2.86 22.46 -9.65
C ILE A 40 -2.56 22.14 -11.11
N GLU A 41 -3.28 21.17 -11.69
CA GLU A 41 -3.09 20.72 -13.08
C GLU A 41 -3.08 21.89 -14.08
N ASP A 42 -3.97 22.86 -13.88
CA ASP A 42 -4.15 24.05 -14.73
C ASP A 42 -2.97 25.04 -14.69
N ARG A 43 -2.07 24.91 -13.71
CA ARG A 43 -0.89 25.77 -13.55
C ARG A 43 0.40 25.13 -14.03
N TYR A 44 0.33 23.90 -14.54
CA TYR A 44 1.51 23.25 -15.10
C TYR A 44 1.86 23.87 -16.44
N GLN A 45 3.03 24.52 -16.51
CA GLN A 45 3.56 25.19 -17.71
C GLN A 45 4.61 24.36 -18.48
N GLY A 46 4.77 23.10 -18.13
CA GLY A 46 5.68 22.19 -18.82
C GLY A 46 5.12 21.61 -20.10
N SER A 47 5.87 20.68 -20.70
CA SER A 47 5.49 20.03 -21.96
C SER A 47 4.19 19.24 -21.83
N ASP A 48 3.30 19.36 -22.81
CA ASP A 48 2.06 18.57 -22.94
C ASP A 48 2.30 17.05 -22.93
N LEU A 49 3.53 16.61 -23.17
CA LEU A 49 3.92 15.20 -23.11
C LEU A 49 3.69 14.57 -21.74
N PHE A 50 3.74 15.38 -20.67
CA PHE A 50 3.62 14.91 -19.27
C PHE A 50 2.26 15.22 -18.63
N LYS A 51 1.31 15.76 -19.39
CA LYS A 51 0.00 16.17 -18.85
C LYS A 51 -0.76 15.03 -18.16
N ASP A 52 -0.58 13.80 -18.63
CA ASP A 52 -1.27 12.61 -18.11
C ASP A 52 -0.55 11.96 -16.93
N GLN A 53 0.54 12.54 -16.42
CA GLN A 53 1.26 12.05 -15.25
C GLN A 53 0.85 12.80 -13.99
N LEU A 54 0.74 12.08 -12.86
CA LEU A 54 0.42 12.70 -11.58
C LEU A 54 1.57 13.57 -11.07
N ALA A 55 2.81 13.12 -11.21
CA ALA A 55 3.98 13.94 -10.94
C ALA A 55 4.75 14.23 -12.24
N LYS A 56 5.19 15.47 -12.38
CA LYS A 56 5.92 15.94 -13.54
C LYS A 56 7.43 15.74 -13.37
N PRO A 57 8.23 15.72 -14.43
CA PRO A 57 9.67 15.39 -14.37
C PRO A 57 10.51 16.26 -13.41
N ASN A 58 10.08 17.45 -13.11
CA ASN A 58 10.74 18.37 -12.18
C ASN A 58 10.28 18.20 -10.70
N GLY A 59 9.63 17.10 -10.36
CA GLY A 59 9.13 16.81 -9.02
C GLY A 59 7.83 17.50 -8.64
N HIS A 60 7.23 18.26 -9.56
CA HIS A 60 5.92 18.85 -9.31
C HIS A 60 4.85 17.77 -9.32
N ARG A 61 4.08 17.70 -8.24
CA ARG A 61 3.00 16.75 -8.06
C ARG A 61 1.65 17.42 -8.24
N VAL A 62 0.81 16.86 -9.10
CA VAL A 62 -0.61 17.20 -9.16
C VAL A 62 -1.32 16.45 -8.03
N HIS A 63 -2.04 17.19 -7.19
CA HIS A 63 -2.77 16.58 -6.07
C HIS A 63 -4.14 16.07 -6.54
N TRP A 64 -4.57 14.92 -6.03
CA TRP A 64 -5.91 14.37 -6.26
C TRP A 64 -7.04 15.29 -5.78
N ARG A 65 -6.74 16.23 -4.88
CA ARG A 65 -7.65 17.26 -4.39
C ARG A 65 -7.07 18.62 -4.73
N ARG A 66 -7.94 19.60 -4.94
CA ARG A 66 -7.52 20.99 -5.14
C ARG A 66 -6.70 21.45 -3.94
N PHE A 67 -5.46 21.81 -4.17
CA PHE A 67 -4.54 22.37 -3.21
C PHE A 67 -4.07 23.72 -3.75
N PHE A 68 -4.25 24.75 -2.96
CA PHE A 68 -3.83 26.09 -3.31
C PHE A 68 -2.66 26.47 -2.41
N PRO A 69 -1.41 26.62 -2.92
CA PRO A 69 -0.25 26.99 -2.12
C PRO A 69 -0.46 28.29 -1.35
N GLU A 70 -1.25 29.21 -1.91
CA GLU A 70 -1.65 30.47 -1.27
C GLU A 70 -2.53 30.31 -0.03
N ASP A 71 -3.18 29.17 0.12
CA ASP A 71 -4.01 28.84 1.29
C ASP A 71 -3.22 28.18 2.42
N VAL A 72 -1.92 27.93 2.23
CA VAL A 72 -1.06 27.37 3.28
C VAL A 72 -0.84 28.44 4.35
N ARG A 73 -1.35 28.19 5.54
CA ARG A 73 -1.25 29.09 6.69
C ARG A 73 -0.24 28.62 7.71
N GLU A 74 0.06 27.34 7.72
CA GLU A 74 0.83 26.75 8.80
C GLU A 74 1.67 25.57 8.29
N ILE A 75 2.93 25.51 8.69
CA ILE A 75 3.81 24.37 8.54
C ILE A 75 4.06 23.84 9.94
N LEU A 76 3.56 22.64 10.24
CA LEU A 76 3.76 21.99 11.53
C LEU A 76 4.96 21.07 11.48
N LEU A 77 5.91 21.28 12.39
CA LEU A 77 6.99 20.36 12.66
C LEU A 77 6.66 19.59 13.94
N ASP A 78 6.33 18.31 13.81
CA ASP A 78 6.11 17.43 14.96
C ASP A 78 7.45 16.78 15.34
N LEU A 79 7.99 17.17 16.48
CA LEU A 79 9.25 16.67 17.01
C LEU A 79 8.95 15.66 18.11
N THR A 80 9.12 14.37 17.82
CA THR A 80 9.00 13.32 18.81
C THR A 80 10.36 12.76 19.19
N SER A 81 10.64 12.69 20.48
CA SER A 81 11.86 12.09 21.02
C SER A 81 11.58 11.10 22.14
N SER A 82 12.26 9.97 22.09
CA SER A 82 12.21 8.92 23.11
C SER A 82 13.13 9.17 24.31
N SER A 83 14.18 9.95 24.10
CA SER A 83 15.27 10.10 25.07
C SER A 83 15.13 11.30 26.00
N GLY A 84 13.96 11.95 26.02
CA GLY A 84 13.75 13.17 26.83
C GLY A 84 14.18 14.44 26.12
N LYS A 85 15.07 15.23 26.69
CA LYS A 85 15.51 16.49 26.07
C LYS A 85 16.33 16.24 24.81
N ILE A 86 15.87 16.80 23.69
CA ILE A 86 16.65 16.91 22.44
C ILE A 86 16.89 18.39 22.15
N ASN A 87 18.07 18.70 21.64
CA ASN A 87 18.38 20.00 21.09
C ASN A 87 18.29 19.93 19.57
N VAL A 88 17.34 20.65 18.98
CA VAL A 88 17.17 20.77 17.53
C VAL A 88 17.46 22.20 17.16
N LEU A 89 18.43 22.42 16.27
CA LEU A 89 18.66 23.71 15.65
C LEU A 89 17.86 23.75 14.36
N ILE A 90 16.85 24.60 14.30
CA ILE A 90 16.05 24.83 13.10
C ILE A 90 16.58 26.11 12.46
N GLY A 91 17.18 25.98 11.28
CA GLY A 91 17.57 27.12 10.46
C GLY A 91 16.33 27.85 9.91
N PRO A 92 16.49 29.08 9.41
CA PRO A 92 15.38 29.81 8.81
C PRO A 92 14.76 29.00 7.67
N PRO A 93 13.43 28.88 7.60
CA PRO A 93 12.77 28.23 6.47
C PRO A 93 13.05 29.05 5.21
N VAL A 94 13.53 28.39 4.18
CA VAL A 94 13.72 28.99 2.86
C VAL A 94 12.58 28.50 1.99
N LEU A 95 11.63 29.37 1.69
CA LEU A 95 10.66 29.15 0.62
C LEU A 95 11.37 29.48 -0.69
N GLY A 96 11.79 28.45 -1.40
CA GLY A 96 12.47 28.57 -2.69
C GLY A 96 11.70 27.84 -3.77
N TRP A 97 11.35 28.56 -4.82
CA TRP A 97 10.96 27.98 -6.09
C TRP A 97 12.23 27.87 -6.95
N GLN A 98 12.78 26.67 -7.08
CA GLN A 98 13.86 26.47 -8.05
C GLN A 98 13.26 26.23 -9.43
N ASN A 99 12.90 27.30 -10.12
CA ASN A 99 12.61 27.23 -11.55
C ASN A 99 13.93 27.28 -12.33
N ASN A 100 14.58 26.15 -12.46
CA ASN A 100 15.76 26.02 -13.32
C ASN A 100 15.32 25.49 -14.69
N GLU A 101 14.96 26.41 -15.59
CA GLU A 101 14.48 26.05 -16.94
C GLU A 101 15.43 25.12 -17.70
N LYS A 102 16.75 25.25 -17.49
CA LYS A 102 17.73 24.38 -18.13
C LYS A 102 17.64 22.95 -17.62
N ILE A 103 17.49 22.77 -16.29
CA ILE A 103 17.29 21.46 -15.68
C ILE A 103 15.95 20.89 -16.12
N ASN A 104 14.89 21.69 -16.09
CA ASN A 104 13.56 21.24 -16.50
C ASN A 104 13.54 20.76 -17.97
N LYS A 105 14.15 21.49 -18.88
CA LYS A 105 14.29 21.07 -20.28
C LYS A 105 15.09 19.78 -20.43
N GLN A 106 16.12 19.59 -19.62
CA GLN A 106 16.91 18.36 -19.63
C GLN A 106 16.08 17.18 -19.10
N LEU A 107 15.31 17.35 -18.03
CA LEU A 107 14.45 16.32 -17.45
C LEU A 107 13.28 15.94 -18.37
N GLU A 108 12.84 16.87 -19.23
CA GLU A 108 11.79 16.66 -20.23
C GLU A 108 12.35 16.20 -21.59
N SER A 109 13.66 15.89 -21.69
CA SER A 109 14.28 15.47 -22.96
C SER A 109 13.73 14.11 -23.43
N LEU A 110 13.69 13.95 -24.75
CA LEU A 110 13.24 12.72 -25.40
C LEU A 110 14.43 11.92 -25.95
N PRO A 111 14.40 10.59 -25.91
CA PRO A 111 13.38 9.77 -25.26
C PRO A 111 13.42 9.92 -23.72
N TYR A 112 12.25 10.02 -23.08
CA TYR A 112 12.16 10.20 -21.63
C TYR A 112 12.55 8.92 -20.87
N LEU A 113 12.14 7.76 -21.38
CA LEU A 113 12.51 6.46 -20.82
C LEU A 113 13.54 5.76 -21.71
N ASP A 114 14.55 5.19 -21.07
CA ASP A 114 15.54 4.35 -21.73
C ASP A 114 14.96 2.96 -22.10
N GLU A 115 15.80 2.08 -22.61
CA GLU A 115 15.38 0.73 -23.03
C GLU A 115 14.94 -0.19 -21.87
N LEU A 116 15.27 0.15 -20.62
CA LEU A 116 14.88 -0.55 -19.42
C LEU A 116 13.64 0.06 -18.74
N GLY A 117 13.14 1.20 -19.23
CA GLY A 117 12.04 1.95 -18.63
C GLY A 117 12.47 2.91 -17.52
N GLN A 118 13.76 3.15 -17.36
CA GLN A 118 14.33 4.12 -16.42
C GLN A 118 14.31 5.52 -17.05
N VAL A 119 14.24 6.59 -16.24
CA VAL A 119 14.34 7.97 -16.76
C VAL A 119 15.71 8.19 -17.37
N ASN A 120 15.74 8.57 -18.65
CA ASN A 120 16.95 8.62 -19.45
C ASN A 120 17.87 9.78 -19.05
N ALA A 121 17.32 10.96 -18.84
CA ALA A 121 18.07 12.19 -18.59
C ALA A 121 18.76 12.28 -17.23
N ILE A 122 18.43 11.38 -16.30
CA ILE A 122 18.94 11.41 -14.92
C ILE A 122 19.87 10.24 -14.69
N HIS A 123 20.98 10.52 -14.02
CA HIS A 123 21.90 9.50 -13.53
C HIS A 123 21.83 9.43 -12.01
N TRP A 124 21.84 8.23 -11.46
CA TRP A 124 21.83 7.98 -10.01
C TRP A 124 22.70 6.77 -9.65
N PRO A 125 23.16 6.66 -8.40
CA PRO A 125 23.91 5.49 -7.95
C PRO A 125 23.09 4.20 -8.13
N GLY A 126 23.67 3.25 -8.87
CA GLY A 126 23.01 1.97 -9.15
C GLY A 126 22.05 1.95 -10.32
N LYS A 127 21.86 3.04 -11.08
CA LYS A 127 21.15 2.99 -12.38
C LYS A 127 21.82 2.00 -13.31
N ALA A 128 21.07 1.07 -13.89
CA ALA A 128 21.62 0.15 -14.88
C ALA A 128 21.92 0.89 -16.19
N ASN A 129 23.11 0.69 -16.75
CA ASN A 129 23.52 1.34 -17.98
C ASN A 129 22.99 0.61 -19.22
N ASN A 130 22.76 -0.69 -19.12
CA ASN A 130 22.28 -1.52 -20.21
C ASN A 130 21.63 -2.82 -19.69
N LEU A 131 21.08 -3.59 -20.61
CA LEU A 131 20.37 -4.84 -20.35
C LEU A 131 21.23 -5.89 -19.66
N GLU A 132 22.48 -6.02 -20.05
CA GLU A 132 23.41 -7.02 -19.54
C GLU A 132 23.76 -6.76 -18.06
N GLU A 133 24.12 -5.51 -17.75
CA GLU A 133 24.39 -5.07 -16.38
C GLU A 133 23.17 -5.30 -15.46
N ALA A 134 21.98 -4.92 -15.92
CA ALA A 134 20.75 -5.12 -15.16
C ALA A 134 20.48 -6.59 -14.89
N ARG A 135 20.62 -7.46 -15.92
CA ARG A 135 20.49 -8.92 -15.79
C ARG A 135 21.49 -9.50 -14.80
N ASP A 136 22.76 -9.16 -14.94
CA ASP A 136 23.82 -9.74 -14.12
C ASP A 136 23.72 -9.30 -12.65
N THR A 137 23.34 -8.06 -12.42
CA THR A 137 23.02 -7.56 -11.06
C THR A 137 21.87 -8.37 -10.47
N MET A 138 20.77 -8.53 -11.20
CA MET A 138 19.60 -9.27 -10.73
C MET A 138 19.91 -10.75 -10.44
N LEU A 139 20.72 -11.41 -11.29
CA LEU A 139 21.19 -12.79 -11.06
C LEU A 139 22.07 -12.90 -9.80
N SER A 140 22.97 -11.94 -9.59
CA SER A 140 23.79 -11.86 -8.37
C SER A 140 22.94 -11.72 -7.12
N GLU A 141 21.96 -10.82 -7.14
CA GLU A 141 21.01 -10.61 -6.05
C GLU A 141 20.15 -11.87 -5.77
N PHE A 142 19.68 -12.56 -6.79
CA PHE A 142 18.95 -13.82 -6.63
C PHE A 142 19.81 -14.91 -5.99
N LYS A 143 21.08 -15.03 -6.42
CA LYS A 143 22.04 -15.98 -5.83
C LYS A 143 22.29 -15.68 -4.35
N GLN A 144 22.47 -14.41 -4.01
CA GLN A 144 22.66 -13.97 -2.63
C GLN A 144 21.40 -14.23 -1.79
N ALA A 145 20.23 -13.81 -2.27
CA ALA A 145 18.96 -14.01 -1.59
C ALA A 145 18.67 -15.50 -1.34
N LYS A 146 18.95 -16.38 -2.30
CA LYS A 146 18.80 -17.82 -2.15
C LYS A 146 19.68 -18.40 -1.04
N LYS A 147 20.89 -17.84 -0.84
CA LYS A 147 21.78 -18.22 0.27
C LYS A 147 21.22 -17.73 1.59
N GLU A 148 20.92 -16.45 1.71
CA GLU A 148 20.41 -15.80 2.92
C GLU A 148 19.05 -16.35 3.37
N ALA A 149 18.17 -16.71 2.43
CA ALA A 149 16.87 -17.30 2.71
C ALA A 149 16.97 -18.60 3.54
N LYS A 150 18.05 -19.38 3.38
CA LYS A 150 18.29 -20.62 4.14
C LYS A 150 18.67 -20.35 5.58
N ASP A 151 19.32 -19.22 5.83
CA ASP A 151 19.83 -18.85 7.16
C ASP A 151 18.76 -18.21 8.02
N ARG A 152 17.62 -17.80 7.42
CA ARG A 152 16.50 -17.17 8.13
C ARG A 152 15.79 -18.17 9.05
N ARG A 153 15.74 -17.86 10.33
CA ARG A 153 15.10 -18.68 11.38
C ARG A 153 13.57 -18.50 11.38
N LEU A 154 12.95 -18.84 10.26
CA LEU A 154 11.51 -18.77 10.05
C LEU A 154 10.96 -20.15 9.68
N GLY A 155 9.78 -20.49 10.18
CA GLY A 155 9.05 -21.72 9.83
C GLY A 155 8.68 -21.78 8.33
N LYS A 156 8.03 -22.86 7.96
CA LYS A 156 7.56 -23.11 6.58
C LYS A 156 6.67 -21.94 6.08
N PHE A 157 5.82 -21.42 6.95
CA PHE A 157 4.91 -20.33 6.64
C PHE A 157 5.44 -18.95 7.05
N GLY A 158 6.71 -18.83 7.44
CA GLY A 158 7.31 -17.56 7.85
C GLY A 158 7.06 -17.16 9.30
N GLY A 159 6.49 -18.04 10.13
CA GLY A 159 6.32 -17.84 11.56
C GLY A 159 7.63 -17.96 12.34
N TRP A 160 7.65 -17.45 13.56
CA TRP A 160 8.82 -17.37 14.43
C TRP A 160 9.13 -18.69 15.15
N ILE A 161 10.11 -19.46 14.65
CA ILE A 161 10.43 -20.79 15.21
C ILE A 161 11.10 -20.74 16.59
N ASP A 162 11.72 -19.64 16.96
CA ASP A 162 12.39 -19.47 18.27
C ASP A 162 11.43 -18.95 19.35
N GLY A 163 10.18 -18.71 18.97
CA GLY A 163 9.13 -18.24 19.88
C GLY A 163 8.31 -19.36 20.51
N PRO A 164 7.31 -19.00 21.32
CA PRO A 164 6.38 -19.97 21.86
C PRO A 164 5.56 -20.59 20.73
N LYS A 165 5.38 -21.90 20.80
CA LYS A 165 4.58 -22.66 19.84
C LYS A 165 3.17 -22.90 20.38
N MET A 166 2.18 -22.47 19.63
CA MET A 166 0.76 -22.71 19.92
C MET A 166 0.30 -24.03 19.29
N LYS A 167 -0.94 -24.42 19.53
CA LYS A 167 -1.54 -25.59 18.85
C LYS A 167 -1.59 -25.34 17.34
N ALA A 168 -1.01 -26.24 16.57
CA ALA A 168 -1.13 -26.26 15.11
C ALA A 168 -2.58 -26.57 14.70
N THR A 169 -3.10 -25.86 13.71
CA THR A 169 -4.48 -26.03 13.21
C THR A 169 -4.55 -26.26 11.71
N GLY A 170 -3.40 -26.22 11.03
CA GLY A 170 -3.30 -26.32 9.57
C GLY A 170 -3.79 -25.06 8.82
N ARG A 171 -4.12 -23.99 9.56
CA ARG A 171 -4.62 -22.71 8.99
C ARG A 171 -4.14 -21.53 9.81
N PHE A 172 -4.10 -20.35 9.18
CA PHE A 172 -3.91 -19.09 9.89
C PHE A 172 -5.11 -18.80 10.78
N ARG A 173 -4.84 -18.24 11.95
CA ARG A 173 -5.84 -17.74 12.89
C ARG A 173 -5.30 -16.58 13.70
N THR A 174 -6.16 -15.85 14.36
CA THR A 174 -5.79 -14.81 15.34
C THR A 174 -5.82 -15.39 16.76
N GLN A 175 -4.89 -14.95 17.61
CA GLN A 175 -4.86 -15.33 19.01
C GLN A 175 -4.17 -14.26 19.84
N LYS A 176 -4.66 -14.01 21.05
CA LYS A 176 -4.00 -13.14 22.01
C LYS A 176 -2.97 -13.93 22.82
N VAL A 177 -1.72 -13.50 22.80
CA VAL A 177 -0.61 -14.10 23.55
C VAL A 177 0.12 -12.99 24.31
N ASP A 178 0.30 -13.16 25.61
CA ASP A 178 0.93 -12.19 26.51
C ASP A 178 0.31 -10.76 26.37
N GLY A 179 -1.02 -10.69 26.25
CA GLY A 179 -1.78 -9.43 26.14
C GLY A 179 -1.75 -8.75 24.77
N LYS A 180 -1.10 -9.35 23.78
CA LYS A 180 -0.99 -8.82 22.41
C LYS A 180 -1.66 -9.73 21.40
N TRP A 181 -2.31 -9.16 20.39
CA TRP A 181 -2.83 -9.91 19.26
C TRP A 181 -1.70 -10.39 18.35
N TRP A 182 -1.82 -11.62 17.88
CA TRP A 182 -0.93 -12.26 16.92
C TRP A 182 -1.74 -13.00 15.87
N LEU A 183 -1.18 -13.12 14.68
CA LEU A 183 -1.52 -14.23 13.81
C LEU A 183 -0.74 -15.45 14.27
N ILE A 184 -1.35 -16.62 14.16
CA ILE A 184 -0.70 -17.91 14.38
C ILE A 184 -0.69 -18.61 13.03
N ASP A 185 0.47 -19.07 12.61
CA ASP A 185 0.61 -19.80 11.36
C ASP A 185 0.03 -21.23 11.44
N PRO A 186 -0.14 -21.93 10.32
CA PRO A 186 -0.67 -23.29 10.28
C PRO A 186 0.05 -24.30 11.18
N ASP A 187 1.37 -24.13 11.37
CA ASP A 187 2.20 -24.99 12.22
C ASP A 187 2.20 -24.59 13.70
N GLY A 188 1.52 -23.49 14.05
CA GLY A 188 1.36 -23.00 15.41
C GLY A 188 2.39 -21.96 15.85
N TYR A 189 3.22 -21.45 14.97
CA TYR A 189 4.18 -20.40 15.32
C TYR A 189 3.53 -19.01 15.33
N LEU A 190 4.04 -18.14 16.21
CA LEU A 190 3.67 -16.72 16.19
C LEU A 190 4.05 -16.11 14.86
N PHE A 191 3.12 -15.35 14.29
CA PHE A 191 3.29 -14.73 12.98
C PHE A 191 2.90 -13.25 13.05
N PHE A 192 3.77 -12.38 12.55
CA PHE A 192 3.48 -10.97 12.32
C PHE A 192 3.64 -10.72 10.82
N SER A 193 2.55 -10.34 10.16
CA SER A 193 2.50 -10.27 8.70
C SER A 193 3.25 -9.04 8.18
N VAL A 194 4.33 -9.24 7.44
CA VAL A 194 5.08 -8.17 6.77
C VAL A 194 5.31 -8.55 5.32
N GLY A 195 4.88 -7.70 4.39
CA GLY A 195 5.10 -8.01 2.99
C GLY A 195 4.60 -6.92 2.04
N PRO A 196 5.08 -6.94 0.78
CA PRO A 196 4.66 -5.97 -0.22
C PRO A 196 3.37 -6.37 -0.94
N CYS A 197 2.55 -5.36 -1.22
CA CYS A 197 1.46 -5.45 -2.19
C CYS A 197 2.01 -5.54 -3.62
N LEU A 198 1.19 -6.02 -4.56
CA LEU A 198 1.54 -6.11 -5.97
C LEU A 198 2.87 -6.83 -6.23
N THR A 199 3.19 -7.82 -5.39
CA THR A 199 4.39 -8.65 -5.59
C THR A 199 4.25 -9.46 -6.87
N GLY A 200 5.23 -9.35 -7.76
CA GLY A 200 5.24 -9.98 -9.07
C GLY A 200 5.63 -9.00 -10.16
N ASN A 201 5.05 -9.14 -11.35
CA ASN A 201 5.50 -8.44 -12.55
C ASN A 201 4.60 -7.24 -12.92
N ARG A 202 3.89 -6.64 -11.99
CA ARG A 202 2.77 -5.73 -12.28
C ARG A 202 3.07 -4.23 -12.25
N ALA A 203 4.31 -3.79 -12.41
CA ALA A 203 4.57 -2.37 -12.63
C ALA A 203 4.14 -1.98 -14.06
N GLU A 204 2.87 -1.67 -14.23
CA GLU A 204 2.29 -1.28 -15.51
C GLU A 204 2.61 0.18 -15.83
N THR A 205 3.12 0.44 -17.02
CA THR A 205 3.22 1.78 -17.58
C THR A 205 1.85 2.24 -18.08
N LEU A 206 1.62 3.56 -18.13
CA LEU A 206 0.44 4.14 -18.78
C LEU A 206 0.17 3.48 -20.13
N ALA A 207 -1.12 3.32 -20.43
CA ALA A 207 -1.54 3.06 -21.78
C ALA A 207 -0.81 4.01 -22.71
N ILE A 208 -0.14 3.46 -23.73
CA ILE A 208 0.35 4.28 -24.84
C ILE A 208 -0.93 4.67 -25.60
N PRO A 209 -1.47 5.90 -25.44
CA PRO A 209 -2.61 6.30 -26.24
C PRO A 209 -2.18 6.24 -27.69
N LYS A 210 -3.08 5.96 -28.63
CA LYS A 210 -2.82 6.08 -30.08
C LYS A 210 -2.19 7.42 -30.50
N ARG A 211 -2.16 8.39 -29.60
CA ARG A 211 -1.60 9.75 -29.74
C ARG A 211 -0.32 9.98 -28.95
N THR A 212 0.18 9.05 -28.16
CA THR A 212 1.43 9.24 -27.45
C THR A 212 2.56 9.09 -28.45
N ASN A 213 3.34 10.14 -28.54
CA ASN A 213 4.52 10.18 -29.37
C ASN A 213 5.44 9.01 -29.00
N THR A 214 5.69 8.10 -29.94
CA THR A 214 6.61 6.95 -29.74
C THR A 214 8.02 7.40 -29.35
N SER A 215 8.37 8.67 -29.62
CA SER A 215 9.63 9.28 -29.21
C SER A 215 9.81 9.38 -27.67
N PHE A 216 8.74 9.17 -26.88
CA PHE A 216 8.83 9.13 -25.42
C PHE A 216 9.65 7.94 -24.91
N PHE A 217 9.70 6.87 -25.67
CA PHE A 217 10.36 5.62 -25.33
C PHE A 217 11.55 5.35 -26.24
N ASN A 218 12.68 5.01 -25.67
CA ASN A 218 13.84 4.58 -26.44
C ASN A 218 13.60 3.22 -27.12
N TYR A 219 12.82 2.36 -26.46
CA TYR A 219 12.49 1.04 -26.98
C TYR A 219 11.03 0.66 -26.67
N ILE A 220 10.31 0.26 -27.71
CA ILE A 220 9.00 -0.39 -27.59
C ILE A 220 9.04 -1.65 -28.46
N PRO A 221 8.75 -2.84 -27.90
CA PRO A 221 8.70 -4.07 -28.70
C PRO A 221 7.56 -3.99 -29.72
N GLY A 222 7.73 -4.68 -30.84
CA GLY A 222 6.66 -4.84 -31.83
C GLY A 222 5.40 -5.45 -31.20
N GLU A 223 4.22 -5.02 -31.66
CA GLU A 223 2.93 -5.40 -31.03
C GLU A 223 2.74 -6.90 -30.90
N LYS A 224 3.11 -7.69 -31.93
CA LYS A 224 2.98 -9.15 -31.91
C LYS A 224 3.87 -9.80 -30.85
N ASP A 225 5.10 -9.35 -30.72
CA ASP A 225 6.05 -9.88 -29.74
C ASP A 225 5.64 -9.49 -28.34
N TYR A 226 5.21 -8.26 -28.16
CA TYR A 226 4.79 -7.72 -26.88
C TYR A 226 3.55 -8.44 -26.33
N LEU A 227 2.50 -8.59 -27.14
CA LEU A 227 1.28 -9.32 -26.75
C LEU A 227 1.55 -10.80 -26.44
N LYS A 228 2.43 -11.43 -27.20
CA LYS A 228 2.83 -12.84 -26.98
C LYS A 228 3.55 -13.03 -25.65
N TRP A 229 4.37 -12.06 -25.22
CA TRP A 229 5.27 -12.24 -24.09
C TRP A 229 4.73 -11.71 -22.77
N THR A 230 3.93 -10.67 -22.78
CA THR A 230 3.53 -9.97 -21.56
C THR A 230 2.10 -10.27 -21.11
N GLY A 231 1.34 -11.01 -21.91
CA GLY A 231 -0.07 -11.33 -21.60
C GLY A 231 -0.95 -10.09 -21.45
N LEU A 232 -0.57 -8.98 -22.08
CA LEU A 232 -1.23 -7.70 -21.90
C LEU A 232 -2.68 -7.73 -22.38
N ARG A 233 -3.53 -7.27 -21.52
CA ARG A 233 -4.93 -7.03 -21.81
C ARG A 233 -5.08 -5.74 -22.58
N LYS A 234 -5.64 -5.81 -23.78
CA LYS A 234 -6.29 -4.66 -24.40
C LYS A 234 -7.53 -4.32 -23.57
N THR A 235 -7.43 -3.34 -22.71
CA THR A 235 -8.59 -2.75 -22.04
C THR A 235 -8.93 -1.45 -22.75
N GLY A 236 -10.08 -1.37 -23.40
CA GLY A 236 -10.55 -0.13 -24.01
C GLY A 236 -9.75 0.39 -25.21
N GLY A 237 -9.04 -0.47 -25.95
CA GLY A 237 -8.29 -0.05 -27.14
C GLY A 237 -6.92 0.62 -26.85
N SER A 238 -6.50 0.67 -25.62
CA SER A 238 -5.22 1.24 -25.20
C SER A 238 -4.16 0.15 -25.00
N GLN A 239 -2.95 0.41 -25.45
CA GLN A 239 -1.78 -0.45 -25.25
C GLN A 239 -1.03 -0.01 -23.99
N TYR A 240 -0.55 -0.97 -23.19
CA TYR A 240 0.27 -0.73 -21.99
C TYR A 240 1.64 -1.37 -22.19
N VAL A 241 2.69 -0.72 -21.72
CA VAL A 241 4.04 -1.30 -21.67
C VAL A 241 4.32 -1.70 -20.21
N ASN A 242 4.62 -2.96 -19.99
CA ASN A 242 5.10 -3.47 -18.71
C ASN A 242 6.61 -3.68 -18.81
N PHE A 243 7.39 -2.67 -18.42
CA PHE A 243 8.85 -2.75 -18.50
C PHE A 243 9.47 -3.86 -17.67
N PRO A 244 9.05 -4.11 -16.41
CA PRO A 244 9.60 -5.24 -15.65
C PRO A 244 9.43 -6.58 -16.38
N ALA A 245 8.23 -6.91 -16.83
CA ALA A 245 7.98 -8.17 -17.54
C ALA A 245 8.77 -8.25 -18.87
N LEU A 246 8.85 -7.13 -19.60
CA LEU A 246 9.64 -7.01 -20.82
C LEU A 246 11.13 -7.25 -20.54
N ASN A 247 11.68 -6.61 -19.51
CA ASN A 247 13.07 -6.75 -19.10
C ASN A 247 13.37 -8.19 -18.67
N TYR A 248 12.54 -8.78 -17.82
CA TYR A 248 12.73 -10.15 -17.36
C TYR A 248 12.70 -11.17 -18.50
N ARG A 249 11.82 -10.96 -19.48
CA ARG A 249 11.80 -11.76 -20.70
C ARG A 249 13.10 -11.62 -21.52
N ARG A 250 13.63 -10.41 -21.63
CA ARG A 250 14.91 -10.14 -22.31
C ARG A 250 16.10 -10.72 -21.56
N TYR A 251 16.05 -10.73 -20.20
CA TYR A 251 17.12 -11.30 -19.36
C TYR A 251 17.16 -12.81 -19.42
N PHE A 252 16.00 -13.48 -19.32
CA PHE A 252 15.92 -14.91 -19.02
C PHE A 252 15.23 -15.75 -20.11
N GLY A 253 14.82 -15.15 -21.22
CA GLY A 253 14.18 -15.84 -22.32
C GLY A 253 12.84 -16.49 -21.93
N GLU A 254 12.56 -17.69 -22.46
CA GLU A 254 11.27 -18.39 -22.25
C GLU A 254 11.00 -18.76 -20.79
N LYS A 255 12.04 -18.98 -19.99
CA LYS A 255 11.94 -19.40 -18.57
C LYS A 255 11.90 -18.23 -17.58
N TRP A 256 11.69 -17.01 -18.08
CA TRP A 256 11.78 -15.82 -17.25
C TRP A 256 10.82 -15.84 -16.05
N GLU A 257 9.56 -16.29 -16.24
CA GLU A 257 8.58 -16.32 -15.14
C GLU A 257 9.02 -17.24 -14.00
N GLU A 258 9.47 -18.46 -14.31
CA GLU A 258 9.95 -19.41 -13.32
C GLU A 258 11.16 -18.85 -12.56
N THR A 259 12.13 -18.27 -13.29
CA THR A 259 13.35 -17.71 -12.71
C THR A 259 13.03 -16.53 -11.79
N VAL A 260 12.17 -15.61 -12.23
CA VAL A 260 11.81 -14.42 -11.47
C VAL A 260 10.92 -14.76 -10.27
N ASN A 261 9.97 -15.68 -10.42
CA ASN A 261 9.12 -16.12 -9.32
C ASN A 261 9.95 -16.77 -8.22
N GLN A 262 10.88 -17.68 -8.56
CA GLN A 262 11.76 -18.29 -7.57
C GLN A 262 12.63 -17.23 -6.88
N GLY A 263 13.28 -16.36 -7.64
CA GLY A 263 14.09 -15.28 -7.09
C GLY A 263 13.30 -14.30 -6.22
N THR A 264 12.03 -14.07 -6.54
CA THR A 264 11.13 -13.24 -5.71
C THR A 264 10.84 -13.91 -4.37
N HIS A 265 10.51 -15.19 -4.33
CA HIS A 265 10.32 -15.93 -3.07
C HIS A 265 11.60 -15.96 -2.22
N ASP A 266 12.76 -16.16 -2.85
CA ASP A 266 14.05 -16.16 -2.17
C ASP A 266 14.35 -14.78 -1.57
N ARG A 267 14.13 -13.68 -2.32
CA ARG A 267 14.26 -12.30 -1.82
C ARG A 267 13.33 -12.03 -0.65
N LEU A 268 12.05 -12.36 -0.78
CA LEU A 268 11.08 -12.15 0.31
C LEU A 268 11.56 -12.83 1.59
N ARG A 269 11.93 -14.11 1.50
CA ARG A 269 12.39 -14.86 2.66
C ARG A 269 13.70 -14.31 3.22
N ALA A 270 14.68 -13.99 2.38
CA ALA A 270 15.96 -13.40 2.79
C ALA A 270 15.77 -12.07 3.53
N TRP A 271 14.87 -11.23 3.04
CA TRP A 271 14.58 -9.92 3.63
C TRP A 271 13.58 -9.97 4.80
N GLY A 272 13.12 -11.18 5.17
CA GLY A 272 12.16 -11.40 6.25
C GLY A 272 10.75 -10.89 5.96
N LEU A 273 10.42 -10.72 4.68
CA LEU A 273 9.09 -10.42 4.20
C LEU A 273 8.35 -11.74 4.03
N ASN A 274 7.36 -12.00 4.88
CA ASN A 274 6.72 -13.30 5.00
C ASN A 274 5.33 -13.40 4.36
N THR A 275 4.89 -12.35 3.66
CA THR A 275 3.54 -12.29 3.09
C THR A 275 3.55 -11.68 1.68
N LEU A 276 2.94 -12.37 0.72
CA LEU A 276 2.48 -11.80 -0.54
C LEU A 276 1.19 -11.03 -0.25
N ALA A 277 1.30 -9.71 -0.10
CA ALA A 277 0.16 -8.89 0.28
C ALA A 277 -0.81 -8.64 -0.90
N CYS A 278 -1.75 -7.75 -0.71
CA CYS A 278 -2.85 -7.51 -1.64
C CYS A 278 -2.38 -7.31 -3.10
N TRP A 279 -3.15 -7.85 -4.06
CA TRP A 279 -2.91 -7.78 -5.51
C TRP A 279 -1.61 -8.43 -6.00
N SER A 280 -0.93 -9.22 -5.19
CA SER A 280 0.22 -10.01 -5.64
C SER A 280 -0.17 -10.99 -6.73
N ASP A 281 0.79 -11.36 -7.58
CA ASP A 281 0.55 -12.23 -8.73
C ASP A 281 0.02 -13.60 -8.30
N GLU A 282 -1.06 -14.03 -8.93
CA GLU A 282 -1.73 -15.30 -8.63
C GLU A 282 -0.80 -16.51 -8.87
N LYS A 283 0.14 -16.43 -9.84
CA LYS A 283 1.13 -17.47 -10.06
C LYS A 283 2.03 -17.64 -8.85
N LEU A 284 2.54 -16.53 -8.29
CA LEU A 284 3.33 -16.56 -7.05
C LEU A 284 2.54 -17.12 -5.87
N GLN A 285 1.27 -16.75 -5.74
CA GLN A 285 0.41 -17.30 -4.69
C GLN A 285 0.24 -18.81 -4.82
N LYS A 286 0.03 -19.30 -6.05
CA LYS A 286 -0.12 -20.73 -6.37
C LYS A 286 1.16 -21.55 -6.24
N ASP A 287 2.34 -20.93 -6.21
CA ASP A 287 3.62 -21.58 -5.92
C ASP A 287 3.68 -22.15 -4.49
N ARG A 288 2.85 -21.63 -3.56
CA ARG A 288 2.76 -22.08 -2.16
C ARG A 288 4.10 -22.11 -1.44
N LYS A 289 4.90 -21.05 -1.65
CA LYS A 289 6.21 -20.86 -1.00
C LYS A 289 6.21 -19.76 0.04
N THR A 290 5.34 -18.77 -0.13
CA THR A 290 5.15 -17.64 0.78
C THR A 290 3.65 -17.47 1.05
N PRO A 291 3.22 -17.30 2.29
CA PRO A 291 1.84 -16.96 2.63
C PRO A 291 1.31 -15.77 1.84
N TYR A 292 0.02 -15.76 1.56
CA TYR A 292 -0.57 -14.72 0.73
C TYR A 292 -1.93 -14.26 1.23
N THR A 293 -2.32 -13.05 0.85
CA THR A 293 -3.66 -12.53 1.04
C THR A 293 -4.41 -12.47 -0.28
N LEU A 294 -5.71 -12.73 -0.22
CA LEU A 294 -6.63 -12.58 -1.33
C LEU A 294 -7.37 -11.25 -1.23
N ILE A 295 -7.93 -10.82 -2.36
CA ILE A 295 -8.90 -9.72 -2.41
C ILE A 295 -10.05 -10.07 -3.34
N SER A 296 -11.26 -9.88 -2.88
CA SER A 296 -12.43 -9.90 -3.73
C SER A 296 -12.65 -8.51 -4.32
N SER A 297 -12.58 -8.41 -5.65
CA SER A 297 -12.84 -7.17 -6.37
C SER A 297 -14.33 -6.91 -6.42
N ILE A 298 -14.89 -6.43 -5.33
CA ILE A 298 -16.27 -5.97 -5.30
C ILE A 298 -16.27 -4.55 -5.86
N TRP A 299 -16.33 -4.43 -7.17
CA TRP A 299 -16.53 -3.15 -7.83
C TRP A 299 -18.04 -2.91 -7.93
N TRP A 300 -18.50 -1.93 -7.18
CA TRP A 300 -19.93 -1.60 -7.11
C TRP A 300 -20.37 -0.89 -8.37
N GLN A 301 -21.04 -1.61 -9.22
CA GLN A 301 -21.80 -1.04 -10.32
C GLN A 301 -23.22 -0.79 -9.81
N SER A 302 -23.45 0.24 -9.04
CA SER A 302 -24.84 0.59 -8.81
C SER A 302 -25.03 2.01 -8.33
N SER A 303 -26.04 2.64 -8.85
CA SER A 303 -26.69 3.85 -8.36
C SER A 303 -25.88 5.14 -8.32
N GLY A 304 -24.96 5.37 -9.26
CA GLY A 304 -24.29 6.67 -9.41
C GLY A 304 -23.28 7.04 -8.33
N HIS A 305 -23.19 6.29 -7.25
CA HIS A 305 -22.21 6.44 -6.19
C HIS A 305 -21.15 5.35 -6.32
N ARG A 306 -20.03 5.67 -6.95
CA ARG A 306 -18.89 4.75 -7.08
C ARG A 306 -18.42 4.33 -5.69
N LYS A 307 -18.21 3.01 -5.50
CA LYS A 307 -17.66 2.41 -4.28
C LYS A 307 -18.51 2.52 -3.00
N PHE A 308 -19.75 3.02 -3.05
CA PHE A 308 -20.64 2.97 -1.89
C PHE A 308 -21.21 1.56 -1.71
N PRO A 309 -20.92 0.86 -0.59
CA PRO A 309 -21.40 -0.49 -0.37
C PRO A 309 -22.88 -0.47 0.04
N SER A 310 -23.74 -1.10 -0.75
CA SER A 310 -25.17 -1.23 -0.42
C SER A 310 -25.52 -2.69 -0.13
N PRO A 311 -25.50 -3.12 1.14
CA PRO A 311 -25.74 -4.51 1.49
C PRO A 311 -27.20 -4.95 1.30
N PHE A 312 -28.12 -4.04 1.00
CA PHE A 312 -29.55 -4.32 0.84
C PHE A 312 -29.98 -4.51 -0.61
N ARG A 313 -29.07 -4.40 -1.58
CA ARG A 313 -29.34 -4.80 -2.96
C ARG A 313 -29.74 -6.28 -2.99
N THR A 314 -30.68 -6.60 -3.89
CA THR A 314 -31.19 -7.99 -4.04
C THR A 314 -30.11 -8.97 -4.49
N ASP A 315 -29.19 -8.51 -5.35
CA ASP A 315 -28.09 -9.28 -5.92
C ASP A 315 -26.79 -9.23 -5.10
N PHE A 316 -26.73 -8.46 -4.00
CA PHE A 316 -25.52 -8.24 -3.23
C PHE A 316 -24.87 -9.55 -2.74
N GLN A 317 -25.66 -10.45 -2.17
CA GLN A 317 -25.13 -11.72 -1.64
C GLN A 317 -24.65 -12.64 -2.77
N SER A 318 -25.41 -12.73 -3.86
CA SER A 318 -25.01 -13.55 -5.01
C SER A 318 -23.76 -13.02 -5.71
N ASP A 319 -23.61 -11.70 -5.80
CA ASP A 319 -22.39 -11.06 -6.35
C ASP A 319 -21.17 -11.38 -5.50
N LEU A 320 -21.28 -11.29 -4.16
CA LEU A 320 -20.22 -11.68 -3.24
C LEU A 320 -19.76 -13.11 -3.48
N GLU A 321 -20.73 -14.04 -3.47
CA GLU A 321 -20.47 -15.47 -3.64
C GLU A 321 -19.86 -15.77 -5.02
N GLN A 322 -20.35 -15.16 -6.08
CA GLN A 322 -19.81 -15.33 -7.43
C GLN A 322 -18.37 -14.84 -7.55
N ASN A 323 -18.03 -13.71 -6.92
CA ASN A 323 -16.65 -13.22 -6.91
C ASN A 323 -15.72 -14.12 -6.08
N LEU A 324 -16.20 -14.64 -4.95
CA LEU A 324 -15.42 -15.55 -4.12
C LEU A 324 -15.19 -16.91 -4.80
N ARG A 325 -16.16 -17.42 -5.57
CA ARG A 325 -15.97 -18.67 -6.37
C ARG A 325 -14.82 -18.59 -7.34
N LYS A 326 -14.49 -17.41 -7.88
CA LYS A 326 -13.31 -17.23 -8.73
C LYS A 326 -11.99 -17.50 -8.00
N LEU A 327 -12.02 -17.44 -6.67
CA LEU A 327 -10.88 -17.69 -5.78
C LEU A 327 -10.91 -19.09 -5.15
N SER A 328 -11.79 -19.98 -5.62
CA SER A 328 -11.96 -21.34 -5.08
C SER A 328 -10.69 -22.20 -5.11
N TRP A 329 -9.72 -21.86 -5.95
CA TRP A 329 -8.40 -22.51 -5.98
C TRP A 329 -7.62 -22.36 -4.66
N ALA A 330 -7.94 -21.34 -3.85
CA ALA A 330 -7.35 -21.11 -2.54
C ALA A 330 -8.11 -21.80 -1.39
N LYS A 331 -9.21 -22.47 -1.69
CA LYS A 331 -9.99 -23.20 -0.68
C LYS A 331 -9.12 -24.28 -0.03
N ASN A 332 -9.08 -24.27 1.30
CA ASN A 332 -8.25 -25.17 2.10
C ASN A 332 -6.73 -25.05 1.91
N ASP A 333 -6.25 -23.97 1.28
CA ASP A 333 -4.82 -23.73 1.12
C ASP A 333 -4.22 -23.19 2.43
N PRO A 334 -3.28 -23.91 3.06
CA PRO A 334 -2.66 -23.46 4.31
C PRO A 334 -1.80 -22.19 4.14
N PHE A 335 -1.40 -21.84 2.90
CA PHE A 335 -0.68 -20.59 2.63
C PHE A 335 -1.59 -19.37 2.52
N CYS A 336 -2.91 -19.57 2.38
CA CYS A 336 -3.87 -18.46 2.37
C CYS A 336 -4.02 -17.88 3.78
N LEU A 337 -3.46 -16.70 4.01
CA LEU A 337 -3.57 -15.99 5.28
C LEU A 337 -5.00 -15.49 5.51
N GLY A 338 -5.65 -14.99 4.47
CA GLY A 338 -6.98 -14.43 4.57
C GLY A 338 -7.41 -13.64 3.33
N ILE A 339 -8.60 -13.05 3.38
CA ILE A 339 -9.20 -12.32 2.26
C ILE A 339 -9.70 -10.96 2.68
N PHE A 340 -9.43 -9.95 1.84
CA PHE A 340 -10.03 -8.63 1.90
C PHE A 340 -11.30 -8.58 1.03
N MET A 341 -12.33 -7.89 1.52
CA MET A 341 -13.58 -7.66 0.79
C MET A 341 -13.68 -6.22 0.31
N GLY A 342 -13.07 -5.96 -0.85
CA GLY A 342 -12.97 -4.62 -1.43
C GLY A 342 -11.75 -3.83 -0.96
N ASN A 343 -11.59 -2.63 -1.50
CA ASN A 343 -10.51 -1.70 -1.17
C ASN A 343 -11.02 -0.26 -1.13
N GLU A 344 -10.77 0.44 -0.03
CA GLU A 344 -11.08 1.87 0.12
C GLU A 344 -12.49 2.21 -0.32
N LEU A 345 -13.47 1.46 0.22
CA LEU A 345 -14.87 1.71 -0.06
C LEU A 345 -15.25 3.12 0.44
N GLU A 346 -16.12 3.79 -0.30
CA GLU A 346 -16.56 5.14 0.05
C GLU A 346 -17.64 5.06 1.16
N TRP A 347 -17.19 5.38 2.36
CA TRP A 347 -18.05 5.49 3.53
C TRP A 347 -18.32 6.97 3.80
N PRO A 348 -19.58 7.44 3.66
CA PRO A 348 -19.90 8.84 3.91
C PRO A 348 -19.75 9.18 5.40
N ASP A 349 -19.38 10.41 5.72
CA ASP A 349 -19.34 10.88 7.11
C ASP A 349 -20.74 10.83 7.74
N ARG A 350 -21.77 11.09 6.95
CA ARG A 350 -23.18 11.03 7.33
C ARG A 350 -23.97 10.18 6.33
N ILE A 351 -24.39 9.00 6.76
CA ILE A 351 -25.13 8.09 5.89
C ILE A 351 -26.51 8.61 5.55
N GLY A 352 -27.13 9.39 6.42
CA GLY A 352 -28.46 9.95 6.24
C GLY A 352 -28.58 10.81 4.99
N GLU A 353 -27.57 11.64 4.71
CA GLU A 353 -27.54 12.46 3.49
C GLU A 353 -27.45 11.62 2.21
N THR A 354 -26.68 10.53 2.29
CA THR A 354 -26.54 9.60 1.15
C THR A 354 -27.86 8.86 0.90
N ILE A 355 -28.48 8.29 1.95
CA ILE A 355 -29.73 7.56 1.83
C ILE A 355 -30.86 8.48 1.33
N GLN A 356 -30.91 9.73 1.81
CA GLN A 356 -31.95 10.68 1.39
C GLN A 356 -31.91 10.97 -0.12
N LYS A 357 -30.70 11.03 -0.70
CA LYS A 357 -30.47 11.27 -2.13
C LYS A 357 -30.73 10.06 -3.02
N LEU A 358 -30.85 8.85 -2.46
CA LEU A 358 -31.17 7.66 -3.23
C LEU A 358 -32.59 7.72 -3.79
N PRO A 359 -32.88 7.11 -4.95
CA PRO A 359 -34.23 6.93 -5.48
C PRO A 359 -35.15 6.24 -4.46
N GLU A 360 -36.48 6.51 -4.53
CA GLU A 360 -37.44 5.94 -3.58
C GLU A 360 -37.52 4.41 -3.65
N ASP A 361 -37.31 3.85 -4.83
CA ASP A 361 -37.29 2.41 -5.10
C ASP A 361 -35.92 1.75 -4.78
N HIS A 362 -34.92 2.53 -4.35
CA HIS A 362 -33.62 1.98 -4.05
C HIS A 362 -33.67 1.08 -2.80
N PRO A 363 -33.15 -0.18 -2.86
CA PRO A 363 -33.27 -1.14 -1.76
C PRO A 363 -32.77 -0.65 -0.41
N THR A 364 -31.67 0.13 -0.39
CA THR A 364 -31.16 0.74 0.85
C THR A 364 -32.14 1.77 1.42
N LYS A 365 -32.81 2.57 0.57
CA LYS A 365 -33.79 3.55 1.03
C LYS A 365 -35.04 2.87 1.57
N ILE A 366 -35.54 1.86 0.87
CA ILE A 366 -36.66 1.03 1.32
C ILE A 366 -36.34 0.39 2.68
N TRP A 367 -35.18 -0.22 2.81
CA TRP A 367 -34.72 -0.77 4.09
C TRP A 367 -34.71 0.28 5.20
N ALA A 368 -34.11 1.44 4.95
CA ALA A 368 -33.97 2.50 5.94
C ALA A 368 -35.34 3.02 6.41
N VAL A 369 -36.29 3.27 5.48
CA VAL A 369 -37.65 3.71 5.80
C VAL A 369 -38.38 2.66 6.64
N ASN A 370 -38.26 1.38 6.28
CA ASN A 370 -38.89 0.29 7.02
C ASN A 370 -38.31 0.14 8.44
N GLU A 371 -36.99 0.32 8.57
CA GLU A 371 -36.32 0.25 9.87
C GLU A 371 -36.70 1.42 10.79
N LEU A 372 -36.83 2.63 10.23
CA LEU A 372 -37.32 3.79 10.95
C LEU A 372 -38.79 3.60 11.40
N LYS A 373 -39.65 3.05 10.53
CA LYS A 373 -41.04 2.72 10.92
C LYS A 373 -41.13 1.77 12.11
N LYS A 374 -40.30 0.70 12.13
CA LYS A 374 -40.17 -0.22 13.27
C LYS A 374 -39.79 0.48 14.57
N ARG A 375 -39.08 1.59 14.49
CA ARG A 375 -38.64 2.44 15.62
C ARG A 375 -39.65 3.54 15.96
N GLY A 376 -40.83 3.52 15.35
CA GLY A 376 -41.88 4.53 15.57
C GLY A 376 -41.60 5.89 14.90
N LYS A 377 -40.66 5.96 13.95
CA LYS A 377 -40.26 7.18 13.26
C LYS A 377 -40.92 7.19 11.84
N ASN A 378 -42.09 7.81 11.73
CA ASN A 378 -42.91 7.77 10.52
C ASN A 378 -42.87 9.05 9.67
N ASN A 379 -41.81 9.86 9.76
CA ASN A 379 -41.70 11.09 8.98
C ASN A 379 -41.55 10.76 7.46
N SER A 380 -42.22 11.55 6.61
CA SER A 380 -42.07 11.49 5.16
C SER A 380 -41.86 12.91 4.61
N PRO A 381 -40.70 13.25 4.02
CA PRO A 381 -39.50 12.40 3.94
C PRO A 381 -38.83 12.14 5.31
N ALA A 382 -38.07 11.04 5.41
CA ALA A 382 -37.33 10.71 6.62
C ALA A 382 -36.29 11.78 6.93
N LYS A 383 -36.17 12.15 8.21
CA LYS A 383 -35.19 13.16 8.64
C LYS A 383 -33.76 12.58 8.56
N ILE A 384 -32.80 13.39 8.09
CA ILE A 384 -31.38 12.99 7.99
C ILE A 384 -30.86 12.46 9.32
N LYS A 385 -31.18 13.14 10.44
CA LYS A 385 -30.76 12.71 11.78
C LYS A 385 -31.24 11.28 12.12
N ASP A 386 -32.47 10.95 11.77
CA ASP A 386 -33.05 9.62 12.02
C ASP A 386 -32.37 8.56 11.13
N LEU A 387 -32.06 8.92 9.88
CA LEU A 387 -31.31 8.05 8.95
C LEU A 387 -29.88 7.83 9.42
N ASP A 388 -29.20 8.82 10.02
CA ASP A 388 -27.85 8.68 10.55
C ASP A 388 -27.79 7.64 11.70
N GLU A 389 -28.88 7.48 12.49
CA GLU A 389 -28.94 6.44 13.53
C GLU A 389 -28.91 5.01 12.97
N LEU A 390 -29.16 4.85 11.67
CA LEU A 390 -29.09 3.56 10.97
C LEU A 390 -27.67 3.22 10.47
N TYR A 391 -26.69 4.06 10.70
CA TYR A 391 -25.35 3.83 10.17
C TYR A 391 -24.71 2.55 10.73
N LEU A 392 -24.74 2.37 12.03
CA LEU A 392 -24.20 1.15 12.66
C LEU A 392 -24.90 -0.13 12.18
N PRO A 393 -26.25 -0.22 12.15
CA PRO A 393 -26.93 -1.37 11.57
C PRO A 393 -26.58 -1.62 10.10
N PHE A 394 -26.40 -0.56 9.31
CA PHE A 394 -26.00 -0.65 7.92
C PHE A 394 -24.62 -1.29 7.76
N VAL A 395 -23.62 -0.79 8.52
CA VAL A 395 -22.25 -1.31 8.49
C VAL A 395 -22.21 -2.76 8.99
N LYS A 396 -22.93 -3.08 10.06
CA LYS A 396 -23.04 -4.46 10.56
C LYS A 396 -23.59 -5.41 9.48
N ALA A 397 -24.66 -5.02 8.80
CA ALA A 397 -25.24 -5.83 7.73
C ALA A 397 -24.24 -6.09 6.59
N PHE A 398 -23.43 -5.08 6.23
CA PHE A 398 -22.38 -5.22 5.22
C PHE A 398 -21.35 -6.27 5.63
N PHE A 399 -20.72 -6.11 6.80
CA PHE A 399 -19.68 -7.03 7.25
C PHE A 399 -20.22 -8.44 7.48
N GLN A 400 -21.42 -8.58 8.00
CA GLN A 400 -22.04 -9.89 8.23
C GLN A 400 -22.32 -10.63 6.94
N LYS A 401 -22.82 -9.96 5.89
CA LYS A 401 -23.03 -10.56 4.57
C LYS A 401 -21.70 -10.98 3.94
N CYS A 402 -20.65 -10.17 4.08
CA CYS A 402 -19.32 -10.54 3.63
C CYS A 402 -18.82 -11.80 4.36
N LYS A 403 -18.95 -11.85 5.68
CA LYS A 403 -18.56 -13.02 6.49
C LYS A 403 -19.29 -14.28 6.06
N THR A 404 -20.61 -14.21 5.90
CA THR A 404 -21.44 -15.33 5.45
C THR A 404 -20.99 -15.87 4.09
N ALA A 405 -20.69 -14.96 3.14
CA ALA A 405 -20.22 -15.37 1.81
C ALA A 405 -18.84 -16.06 1.88
N ILE A 406 -17.91 -15.53 2.72
CA ILE A 406 -16.58 -16.13 2.92
C ILE A 406 -16.71 -17.53 3.55
N GLU A 407 -17.52 -17.68 4.59
CA GLU A 407 -17.73 -18.96 5.26
C GLU A 407 -18.31 -20.02 4.31
N LYS A 408 -19.18 -19.61 3.39
CA LYS A 408 -19.76 -20.50 2.39
C LYS A 408 -18.76 -20.92 1.31
N GLU A 409 -18.04 -19.97 0.70
CA GLU A 409 -17.23 -20.22 -0.50
C GLU A 409 -15.77 -20.56 -0.16
N LEU A 410 -15.21 -19.95 0.90
CA LEU A 410 -13.83 -20.13 1.36
C LEU A 410 -13.78 -20.44 2.87
N PRO A 411 -14.37 -21.53 3.34
CA PRO A 411 -14.50 -21.82 4.76
C PRO A 411 -13.15 -21.89 5.47
N GLY A 412 -13.09 -21.26 6.66
CA GLY A 412 -11.89 -21.18 7.50
C GLY A 412 -10.82 -20.22 7.00
N THR A 413 -11.09 -19.39 6.01
CA THR A 413 -10.23 -18.28 5.57
C THR A 413 -10.52 -17.05 6.43
N LEU A 414 -9.49 -16.38 6.96
CA LEU A 414 -9.68 -15.18 7.77
C LEU A 414 -10.29 -14.05 6.95
N PHE A 415 -11.31 -13.40 7.49
CA PHE A 415 -11.84 -12.16 6.95
C PHE A 415 -11.01 -10.98 7.43
N LEU A 416 -10.25 -10.37 6.52
CA LEU A 416 -9.29 -9.29 6.82
C LEU A 416 -9.89 -7.87 6.71
N GLY A 417 -11.21 -7.74 6.60
CA GLY A 417 -11.87 -6.44 6.43
C GLY A 417 -11.81 -5.91 4.98
N CYS A 418 -11.90 -4.59 4.82
CA CYS A 418 -12.04 -3.95 3.50
C CYS A 418 -11.01 -2.82 3.24
N ARG A 419 -9.84 -2.86 3.89
CA ARG A 419 -8.72 -1.95 3.65
C ARG A 419 -9.14 -0.48 3.71
N THR A 420 -9.72 -0.10 4.84
CA THR A 420 -10.34 1.21 5.01
C THR A 420 -9.28 2.31 5.05
N HIS A 421 -9.38 3.31 4.16
CA HIS A 421 -8.46 4.46 4.18
C HIS A 421 -8.96 5.56 5.12
N ARG A 422 -10.22 5.94 4.99
CA ARG A 422 -10.90 6.95 5.82
C ARG A 422 -12.32 6.48 6.09
N GLY A 423 -12.94 7.06 7.11
CA GLY A 423 -14.32 6.80 7.45
C GLY A 423 -14.60 7.03 8.93
N PRO A 424 -15.87 7.09 9.30
CA PRO A 424 -16.28 7.32 10.68
C PRO A 424 -16.00 6.10 11.57
N ASN A 425 -15.86 6.33 12.88
CA ASN A 425 -15.60 5.30 13.89
C ASN A 425 -16.63 4.16 13.90
N VAL A 426 -17.83 4.41 13.38
CA VAL A 426 -18.88 3.40 13.23
C VAL A 426 -18.44 2.18 12.39
N LEU A 427 -17.44 2.34 11.53
CA LEU A 427 -16.91 1.24 10.72
C LEU A 427 -16.24 0.18 11.60
N GLY A 428 -15.38 0.59 12.51
CA GLY A 428 -14.76 -0.33 13.46
C GLY A 428 -15.80 -1.00 14.35
N LEU A 429 -16.77 -0.25 14.87
CA LEU A 429 -17.87 -0.80 15.68
C LEU A 429 -18.75 -1.78 14.91
N GLY A 430 -19.04 -1.49 13.63
CA GLY A 430 -19.86 -2.36 12.78
C GLY A 430 -19.15 -3.62 12.31
N ALA A 431 -17.82 -3.60 12.28
CA ALA A 431 -16.99 -4.75 11.91
C ALA A 431 -16.84 -5.78 13.06
N LEU A 432 -17.01 -5.33 14.31
CA LEU A 432 -16.87 -6.21 15.48
C LEU A 432 -17.77 -7.44 15.39
N GLY A 433 -17.20 -8.61 15.64
CA GLY A 433 -17.89 -9.91 15.57
C GLY A 433 -18.06 -10.48 14.15
N SER A 434 -17.73 -9.70 13.10
CA SER A 434 -17.79 -10.17 11.71
C SER A 434 -16.41 -10.34 11.07
N VAL A 435 -15.46 -9.46 11.34
CA VAL A 435 -14.10 -9.57 10.80
C VAL A 435 -13.18 -10.28 11.80
N ASP A 436 -12.24 -11.06 11.28
CA ASP A 436 -11.18 -11.69 12.08
C ASP A 436 -10.00 -10.74 12.29
N VAL A 437 -9.79 -9.81 11.36
CA VAL A 437 -8.79 -8.74 11.41
C VAL A 437 -9.38 -7.49 10.76
N PHE A 438 -9.27 -6.33 11.41
CA PHE A 438 -9.70 -5.06 10.82
C PHE A 438 -8.53 -4.42 10.07
N SER A 439 -8.68 -4.21 8.76
CA SER A 439 -7.60 -3.66 7.93
C SER A 439 -7.79 -2.17 7.62
N VAL A 440 -6.68 -1.45 7.69
CA VAL A 440 -6.61 0.00 7.44
C VAL A 440 -5.46 0.33 6.49
N ASN A 441 -5.67 1.26 5.56
CA ASN A 441 -4.63 1.84 4.71
C ASN A 441 -4.17 3.15 5.36
N VAL A 442 -2.90 3.22 5.82
CA VAL A 442 -2.40 4.33 6.63
C VAL A 442 -1.10 4.88 6.07
N TYR A 443 -1.20 5.92 5.28
CA TYR A 443 -0.06 6.68 4.76
C TYR A 443 0.31 7.82 5.72
N ASP A 444 0.99 7.45 6.80
CA ASP A 444 1.46 8.35 7.85
C ASP A 444 2.86 7.88 8.30
N SER A 445 3.56 8.62 9.14
CA SER A 445 4.86 8.20 9.69
C SER A 445 4.77 6.98 10.62
N ARG A 446 3.57 6.69 11.15
CA ARG A 446 3.28 5.59 12.07
C ARG A 446 1.89 5.02 11.85
N VAL A 447 1.66 3.81 12.36
CA VAL A 447 0.33 3.20 12.32
C VAL A 447 -0.68 4.02 13.12
N ARG A 448 -1.90 4.04 12.61
CA ARG A 448 -3.07 4.64 13.28
C ARG A 448 -4.29 3.75 13.07
N SER A 449 -5.19 3.76 14.01
CA SER A 449 -6.43 2.98 13.98
C SER A 449 -7.65 3.88 14.15
N TRP A 450 -7.77 4.91 13.32
CA TRP A 450 -8.80 5.95 13.48
C TRP A 450 -10.24 5.45 13.52
N GLN A 451 -10.54 4.36 12.79
CA GLN A 451 -11.89 3.81 12.71
C GLN A 451 -12.16 2.76 13.81
N VAL A 452 -11.15 2.35 14.54
CA VAL A 452 -11.29 1.36 15.61
C VAL A 452 -11.20 2.09 16.94
N PRO A 453 -12.24 2.03 17.80
CA PRO A 453 -12.17 2.60 19.15
C PRO A 453 -10.94 2.09 19.90
N VAL A 454 -10.35 2.94 20.74
CA VAL A 454 -9.11 2.62 21.47
C VAL A 454 -9.29 1.40 22.37
N ASP A 455 -10.48 1.23 22.94
CA ASP A 455 -10.90 0.13 23.81
C ASP A 455 -11.41 -1.12 23.06
N ALA A 456 -11.58 -1.04 21.74
CA ALA A 456 -12.00 -2.21 20.97
C ALA A 456 -10.89 -3.25 20.88
N ASP A 457 -11.14 -4.43 21.44
CA ASP A 457 -10.20 -5.55 21.47
C ASP A 457 -10.28 -6.39 20.18
N ILE A 458 -9.77 -5.85 19.09
CA ILE A 458 -9.75 -6.50 17.78
C ILE A 458 -8.35 -6.42 17.16
N PRO A 459 -7.84 -7.48 16.49
CA PRO A 459 -6.59 -7.37 15.76
C PRO A 459 -6.71 -6.45 14.55
N ILE A 460 -5.66 -5.65 14.31
CA ILE A 460 -5.59 -4.64 13.24
C ILE A 460 -4.42 -4.96 12.31
N LEU A 461 -4.64 -4.77 11.01
CA LEU A 461 -3.62 -4.89 9.99
C LEU A 461 -3.48 -3.55 9.25
N SER A 462 -2.29 -2.96 9.25
CA SER A 462 -1.99 -1.90 8.29
C SER A 462 -1.80 -2.53 6.92
N SER A 463 -2.83 -2.47 6.09
CA SER A 463 -2.91 -3.21 4.84
C SER A 463 -2.29 -2.48 3.66
N GLU A 464 -1.94 -1.20 3.85
CA GLU A 464 -1.26 -0.39 2.84
C GLU A 464 -0.56 0.81 3.48
N PHE A 465 0.72 0.95 3.19
CA PHE A 465 1.54 2.12 3.49
C PHE A 465 2.77 2.12 2.59
N HIS A 466 3.40 3.26 2.40
CA HIS A 466 4.74 3.35 1.84
C HIS A 466 5.47 4.62 2.30
N PHE A 467 6.77 4.61 2.05
CA PHE A 467 7.61 5.80 1.98
C PHE A 467 8.34 5.76 0.64
N GLY A 468 8.22 6.80 -0.13
CA GLY A 468 8.92 6.92 -1.40
C GLY A 468 10.00 8.00 -1.35
N ALA A 469 10.84 8.03 -2.36
CA ALA A 469 11.85 9.08 -2.53
C ALA A 469 11.86 9.57 -3.99
N VAL A 470 12.66 10.56 -4.30
CA VAL A 470 12.78 11.10 -5.67
C VAL A 470 14.23 11.10 -6.18
N ASP A 471 15.10 10.37 -5.48
CA ASP A 471 16.53 10.35 -5.72
C ASP A 471 17.00 9.27 -6.70
N ARG A 472 16.06 8.50 -7.27
CA ARG A 472 16.33 7.42 -8.23
C ARG A 472 15.51 7.56 -9.53
N GLY A 473 15.30 8.78 -9.99
CA GLY A 473 14.75 9.11 -11.31
C GLY A 473 13.24 9.16 -11.40
N VAL A 474 12.50 8.46 -10.58
CA VAL A 474 11.03 8.53 -10.58
C VAL A 474 10.58 9.82 -9.89
N PRO A 475 9.66 10.61 -10.49
CA PRO A 475 9.44 12.00 -10.07
C PRO A 475 8.58 12.18 -8.82
N SER A 476 7.98 11.13 -8.28
CA SER A 476 7.08 11.22 -7.12
C SER A 476 7.48 10.30 -5.98
N PRO A 477 7.50 10.79 -4.73
CA PRO A 477 7.70 9.95 -3.55
C PRO A 477 6.41 9.23 -3.11
N GLY A 478 5.32 9.42 -3.80
CA GLY A 478 4.03 8.86 -3.41
C GLY A 478 3.30 9.66 -2.32
N LEU A 479 2.48 8.97 -1.52
CA LEU A 479 1.62 9.59 -0.50
C LEU A 479 2.39 9.94 0.78
N SER A 480 3.41 9.17 1.13
CA SER A 480 4.34 9.48 2.22
C SER A 480 5.75 9.55 1.64
N GLY A 481 6.36 10.73 1.73
CA GLY A 481 7.67 10.97 1.14
C GLY A 481 8.82 10.85 2.13
N SER A 482 9.98 10.52 1.59
CA SER A 482 11.28 10.62 2.22
C SER A 482 12.22 11.36 1.27
N TRP A 483 13.31 11.90 1.80
CA TRP A 483 14.25 12.67 0.98
C TRP A 483 15.11 11.77 0.07
N ASP A 484 15.56 10.65 0.62
CA ASP A 484 16.42 9.69 -0.06
C ASP A 484 16.12 8.24 0.38
N GLN A 485 16.85 7.27 -0.18
CA GLN A 485 16.67 5.86 0.14
C GLN A 485 17.00 5.52 1.60
N ARG A 486 17.96 6.22 2.22
CA ARG A 486 18.33 6.00 3.63
C ARG A 486 17.20 6.40 4.56
N GLN A 487 16.63 7.59 4.36
CA GLN A 487 15.50 8.05 5.16
C GLN A 487 14.25 7.20 4.93
N ARG A 488 14.02 6.78 3.69
CA ARG A 488 12.96 5.85 3.32
C ARG A 488 13.05 4.54 4.12
N ALA A 489 14.26 3.99 4.24
CA ALA A 489 14.54 2.79 5.02
C ALA A 489 14.28 2.98 6.53
N LEU A 490 14.74 4.09 7.10
CA LEU A 490 14.50 4.43 8.51
C LEU A 490 13.02 4.69 8.79
N SER A 491 12.31 5.30 7.85
CA SER A 491 10.85 5.53 7.95
C SER A 491 10.08 4.20 7.97
N PHE A 492 10.49 3.20 7.16
CA PHE A 492 9.94 1.85 7.24
C PHE A 492 10.14 1.24 8.64
N ALA A 493 11.37 1.29 9.17
CA ALA A 493 11.68 0.72 10.48
C ALA A 493 10.89 1.41 11.61
N HIS A 494 10.72 2.73 11.54
CA HIS A 494 9.91 3.50 12.47
C HIS A 494 8.42 3.11 12.39
N TYR A 495 7.89 2.96 11.19
CA TYR A 495 6.51 2.52 10.98
C TYR A 495 6.28 1.12 11.56
N LEU A 496 7.18 0.18 11.26
CA LEU A 496 7.15 -1.16 11.84
C LEU A 496 7.23 -1.11 13.37
N ALA A 497 8.14 -0.31 13.94
CA ALA A 497 8.27 -0.15 15.39
C ALA A 497 6.96 0.33 16.03
N SER A 498 6.28 1.28 15.39
CA SER A 498 4.98 1.78 15.88
C SER A 498 3.89 0.71 15.87
N ALA A 499 3.89 -0.18 14.87
CA ALA A 499 2.97 -1.30 14.79
C ALA A 499 3.27 -2.37 15.84
N LEU A 500 4.55 -2.65 16.09
CA LEU A 500 4.99 -3.60 17.13
C LEU A 500 4.67 -3.11 18.55
N ALA A 501 4.61 -1.79 18.76
CA ALA A 501 4.26 -1.16 20.04
C ALA A 501 2.76 -1.29 20.37
N ASP A 502 1.88 -1.18 19.38
CA ASP A 502 0.44 -1.34 19.61
C ASP A 502 0.08 -2.83 19.74
N PRO A 503 -0.53 -3.26 20.85
CA PRO A 503 -0.86 -4.67 21.09
C PRO A 503 -1.88 -5.25 20.11
N ARG A 504 -2.60 -4.44 19.37
CA ARG A 504 -3.64 -4.86 18.43
C ARG A 504 -3.11 -5.13 17.03
N PHE A 505 -2.01 -4.48 16.58
CA PHE A 505 -1.51 -4.68 15.23
C PHE A 505 -0.90 -6.08 15.07
N VAL A 506 -1.25 -6.75 13.96
CA VAL A 506 -0.79 -8.10 13.61
C VAL A 506 0.01 -8.12 12.31
N GLY A 507 0.25 -6.97 11.70
CA GLY A 507 1.06 -6.86 10.49
C GLY A 507 1.02 -5.48 9.86
N VAL A 508 1.91 -5.30 8.88
CA VAL A 508 2.04 -4.11 8.05
C VAL A 508 2.37 -4.51 6.62
N HIS A 509 1.63 -4.00 5.63
CA HIS A 509 1.80 -4.32 4.23
C HIS A 509 2.22 -3.09 3.44
N TRP A 510 3.36 -3.20 2.75
CA TRP A 510 3.96 -2.12 1.99
C TRP A 510 3.37 -2.00 0.59
N PHE A 511 3.01 -0.82 0.15
CA PHE A 511 2.58 -0.53 -1.21
C PHE A 511 3.71 0.20 -1.95
N GLN A 512 4.49 -0.44 -2.81
CA GLN A 512 4.31 -1.74 -3.45
C GLN A 512 5.66 -2.45 -3.71
N TRP A 513 5.67 -3.59 -4.43
CA TRP A 513 6.88 -4.37 -4.69
C TRP A 513 7.85 -3.69 -5.66
N ILE A 514 7.38 -3.26 -6.84
CA ILE A 514 8.18 -2.58 -7.87
C ILE A 514 7.79 -1.12 -7.91
N ASP A 515 8.73 -0.21 -8.21
CA ASP A 515 8.42 1.18 -8.51
C ASP A 515 7.35 1.29 -9.60
N GLN A 516 6.52 2.29 -9.49
CA GLN A 516 5.64 2.64 -10.58
C GLN A 516 6.47 3.24 -11.73
N SER A 517 6.00 3.06 -12.96
CA SER A 517 6.68 3.67 -14.10
C SER A 517 6.76 5.18 -13.96
N ALA A 518 7.92 5.77 -14.27
CA ALA A 518 8.06 7.22 -14.30
C ALA A 518 7.12 7.88 -15.31
N ALA A 519 6.69 7.14 -16.35
CA ALA A 519 5.67 7.57 -17.31
C ALA A 519 4.23 7.50 -16.75
N GLY A 520 4.07 6.99 -15.53
CA GLY A 520 2.78 6.79 -14.88
C GLY A 520 2.15 5.43 -15.18
N ARG A 521 1.30 4.97 -14.31
CA ARG A 521 0.45 3.79 -14.50
C ARG A 521 -0.99 4.22 -14.88
N LYS A 522 -1.92 3.28 -14.99
CA LYS A 522 -3.31 3.51 -15.47
C LYS A 522 -4.04 4.65 -14.75
N ASP A 523 -3.81 4.84 -13.48
CA ASP A 523 -4.38 5.92 -12.64
C ASP A 523 -3.52 7.17 -12.60
N ARG A 524 -2.51 7.28 -13.49
CA ARG A 524 -1.58 8.39 -13.63
C ARG A 524 -0.52 8.47 -12.53
N GLU A 525 -0.52 7.58 -11.54
CA GLU A 525 0.51 7.54 -10.51
C GLU A 525 1.87 7.13 -11.09
N ASN A 526 2.92 7.76 -10.57
CA ASN A 526 4.31 7.50 -10.93
C ASN A 526 5.21 7.65 -9.69
N HIS A 527 5.02 6.74 -8.73
CA HIS A 527 5.67 6.79 -7.42
C HIS A 527 6.92 5.92 -7.35
N GLN A 528 7.99 6.46 -6.76
CA GLN A 528 9.14 5.67 -6.34
C GLN A 528 8.86 5.06 -4.97
N CYS A 529 8.18 3.93 -4.95
CA CYS A 529 7.75 3.26 -3.71
C CYS A 529 8.05 1.76 -3.69
N GLY A 530 8.76 1.23 -4.69
CA GLY A 530 9.13 -0.19 -4.79
C GLY A 530 10.24 -0.61 -3.83
N PHE A 531 10.31 -1.88 -3.49
CA PHE A 531 11.53 -2.51 -2.94
C PHE A 531 12.59 -2.67 -4.02
N ILE A 532 12.16 -2.75 -5.26
CA ILE A 532 12.97 -2.89 -6.46
C ILE A 532 12.54 -1.85 -7.51
N ASP A 533 13.47 -1.49 -8.38
CA ASP A 533 13.21 -0.60 -9.51
C ASP A 533 12.55 -1.33 -10.70
N VAL A 534 12.24 -0.60 -11.75
CA VAL A 534 11.63 -1.14 -12.98
C VAL A 534 12.56 -2.07 -13.77
N ALA A 535 13.87 -2.02 -13.53
CA ALA A 535 14.86 -2.94 -14.10
C ALA A 535 15.01 -4.23 -13.27
N GLY A 536 14.35 -4.34 -12.11
CA GLY A 536 14.37 -5.50 -11.22
C GLY A 536 15.46 -5.48 -10.16
N LYS A 537 16.19 -4.37 -10.00
CA LYS A 537 17.29 -4.20 -9.02
C LYS A 537 16.74 -3.75 -7.66
N ALA A 538 17.28 -4.31 -6.58
CA ALA A 538 16.88 -3.96 -5.23
C ALA A 538 17.46 -2.61 -4.77
N TYR A 539 16.68 -1.87 -3.99
CA TYR A 539 17.17 -0.71 -3.23
C TYR A 539 17.86 -1.20 -1.96
N LEU A 540 19.17 -1.40 -2.03
CA LEU A 540 19.95 -2.03 -0.96
C LEU A 540 19.87 -1.27 0.36
N GLU A 541 19.81 0.07 0.32
CA GLU A 541 19.61 0.90 1.50
C GLU A 541 18.32 0.55 2.25
N LEU A 542 17.22 0.39 1.51
CA LEU A 542 15.93 -0.03 2.07
C LEU A 542 15.98 -1.47 2.56
N VAL A 543 16.44 -2.38 1.70
CA VAL A 543 16.44 -3.83 1.95
C VAL A 543 17.27 -4.20 3.17
N ASN A 544 18.46 -3.61 3.35
CA ASN A 544 19.33 -3.89 4.50
C ASN A 544 18.67 -3.52 5.83
N VAL A 545 18.01 -2.37 5.90
CA VAL A 545 17.30 -1.95 7.12
C VAL A 545 16.05 -2.81 7.36
N VAL A 546 15.31 -3.13 6.30
CA VAL A 546 14.13 -4.02 6.39
C VAL A 546 14.54 -5.39 6.90
N THR A 547 15.60 -5.98 6.36
CA THR A 547 16.15 -7.28 6.75
C THR A 547 16.47 -7.30 8.24
N ARG A 548 17.24 -6.31 8.71
CA ARG A 548 17.60 -6.17 10.13
C ARG A 548 16.37 -5.99 11.02
N ALA A 549 15.45 -5.12 10.64
CA ALA A 549 14.25 -4.86 11.41
C ALA A 549 13.35 -6.11 11.53
N THR A 550 13.19 -6.86 10.44
CA THR A 550 12.39 -8.10 10.43
C THR A 550 13.05 -9.26 11.19
N GLU A 551 14.37 -9.30 11.26
CA GLU A 551 15.10 -10.25 12.11
C GLU A 551 14.77 -10.08 13.59
N ASN A 552 14.69 -8.85 14.04
CA ASN A 552 14.49 -8.52 15.44
C ASN A 552 13.02 -8.40 15.84
N MET A 553 12.07 -8.26 14.88
CA MET A 553 10.68 -7.86 15.15
C MET A 553 9.93 -8.76 16.13
N TYR A 554 10.08 -10.07 16.03
CA TYR A 554 9.35 -11.01 16.89
C TYR A 554 9.82 -10.93 18.34
N MET A 555 11.13 -10.94 18.55
CA MET A 555 11.73 -10.82 19.88
C MET A 555 11.38 -9.48 20.51
N VAL A 556 11.49 -8.40 19.73
CA VAL A 556 11.18 -7.05 20.18
C VAL A 556 9.70 -6.93 20.53
N ARG A 557 8.78 -7.40 19.66
CA ARG A 557 7.33 -7.36 19.94
C ARG A 557 6.97 -8.12 21.21
N ARG A 558 7.55 -9.29 21.44
CA ARG A 558 7.26 -10.08 22.63
C ARG A 558 7.74 -9.42 23.91
N LYS A 559 8.96 -8.89 23.92
CA LYS A 559 9.59 -8.34 25.12
C LYS A 559 9.05 -6.99 25.57
N THR A 560 8.49 -6.19 24.66
CA THR A 560 8.26 -4.76 24.94
C THR A 560 6.85 -4.45 25.43
N LYS A 561 6.81 -3.83 26.63
CA LYS A 561 5.75 -2.93 27.09
C LYS A 561 6.15 -1.46 26.83
N GLN A 562 7.05 -1.18 25.89
CA GLN A 562 7.80 0.07 25.76
C GLN A 562 7.23 1.00 24.68
N LYS A 563 7.66 2.27 24.71
CA LYS A 563 7.34 3.29 23.69
C LYS A 563 8.01 2.95 22.34
N THR A 564 7.44 3.43 21.25
CA THR A 564 7.84 3.15 19.85
C THR A 564 9.33 3.37 19.60
N GLU A 565 9.92 4.40 20.17
CA GLU A 565 11.31 4.79 19.89
C GLU A 565 12.32 3.79 20.46
N ASN A 566 12.05 3.25 21.63
CA ASN A 566 12.89 2.20 22.20
C ASN A 566 12.81 0.92 21.35
N ILE A 567 11.65 0.64 20.79
CA ILE A 567 11.46 -0.47 19.85
C ILE A 567 12.27 -0.26 18.59
N LEU A 568 12.27 0.94 18.02
CA LEU A 568 13.07 1.28 16.83
C LEU A 568 14.57 1.02 17.08
N PHE A 569 15.08 1.46 18.23
CA PHE A 569 16.47 1.22 18.59
C PHE A 569 16.80 -0.27 18.66
N GLU A 570 15.94 -1.08 19.32
CA GLU A 570 16.14 -2.53 19.42
C GLU A 570 16.02 -3.23 18.05
N LEU A 571 15.14 -2.75 17.15
CA LEU A 571 15.01 -3.30 15.80
C LEU A 571 16.29 -3.10 14.96
N LEU A 572 16.99 -2.01 15.17
CA LEU A 572 18.17 -1.62 14.38
C LEU A 572 19.51 -1.95 15.07
N LYS A 573 19.47 -2.57 16.26
CA LYS A 573 20.68 -3.13 16.87
C LYS A 573 21.28 -4.23 15.98
N ASN A 574 22.61 -4.27 15.95
CA ASN A 574 23.49 -5.15 15.16
C ASN A 574 23.01 -6.58 14.94
#